data_7f96b38d415cd5c2fbe918887b467a8a
#
_entry.id   7f96b38d415cd5c2fbe918887b467a8a
#
_cell.length_a   1.000
_cell.length_b   1.000
_cell.length_c   1.000
_cell.angle_alpha   90.00
_cell.angle_beta   90.00
_cell.angle_gamma   90.00
#
_symmetry.space_group_name_H-M   'P 1'
#
loop_
_entity.id
_entity.type
_entity.pdbx_description
1 polymer ?
#
loop_
_entity_poly.entity_id
_entity_poly.type
_entity_poly.pdbx_seq_one_letter_code
_entity_poly.pdbx_strand_id
1 'polypeptide(L)' 'MNIEEKDFEFMVDIMTRDLISLVMERHNMDMKSAFDIFYNSDTYAALNRPESGLYFQSPKYVYSILENELKTGKMG' A
#
# COMPACT_ATOMS: atom_id res chain seq x y z
N MET A 1 6.17 11.52 17.01
CA MET A 1 4.86 12.17 16.92
C MET A 1 3.76 11.15 17.14
N ASN A 2 2.79 11.51 17.98
CA ASN A 2 1.67 10.62 18.22
C ASN A 2 0.55 10.92 17.24
N ILE A 3 0.01 9.90 16.61
CA ILE A 3 -1.12 10.04 15.71
C ILE A 3 -2.32 9.31 16.32
N GLU A 4 -3.48 9.93 16.22
CA GLU A 4 -4.70 9.31 16.69
C GLU A 4 -5.00 8.06 15.85
N GLU A 5 -5.51 7.01 16.50
CA GLU A 5 -5.79 5.76 15.83
C GLU A 5 -6.70 5.94 14.62
N LYS A 6 -7.77 6.74 14.77
CA LYS A 6 -8.71 6.97 13.67
C LYS A 6 -8.07 7.76 12.53
N ASP A 7 -7.13 8.66 12.84
CA ASP A 7 -6.42 9.41 11.81
C ASP A 7 -5.48 8.49 11.05
N PHE A 8 -4.83 7.58 11.75
CA PHE A 8 -3.97 6.57 11.13
C PHE A 8 -4.80 5.70 10.18
N GLU A 9 -5.94 5.19 10.64
CA GLU A 9 -6.81 4.37 9.82
C GLU A 9 -7.26 5.12 8.57
N PHE A 10 -7.61 6.39 8.71
CA PHE A 10 -8.01 7.21 7.59
C PHE A 10 -6.89 7.36 6.57
N MET A 11 -5.67 7.61 7.03
CA MET A 11 -4.52 7.74 6.15
C MET A 11 -4.18 6.42 5.45
N VAL A 12 -4.31 5.30 6.16
CA VAL A 12 -4.11 3.98 5.56
C VAL A 12 -5.17 3.73 4.48
N ASP A 13 -6.41 4.11 4.74
CA ASP A 13 -7.48 3.93 3.76
C ASP A 13 -7.24 4.73 2.49
N ILE A 14 -6.78 5.97 2.62
CA ILE A 14 -6.47 6.82 1.47
C ILE A 14 -5.32 6.20 0.67
N MET A 15 -4.26 5.80 1.36
CA MET A 15 -3.11 5.17 0.72
C MET A 15 -3.52 3.89 0.01
N THR A 16 -4.35 3.06 0.65
CA THR A 16 -4.84 1.82 0.07
C THR A 16 -5.57 2.09 -1.23
N ARG A 17 -6.46 3.08 -1.22
CA ARG A 17 -7.21 3.44 -2.42
C ARG A 17 -6.29 3.86 -3.55
N ASP A 18 -5.30 4.70 -3.23
CA ASP A 18 -4.35 5.18 -4.23
C ASP A 18 -3.51 4.04 -4.79
N LEU A 19 -3.06 3.12 -3.93
CA LEU A 19 -2.23 2.01 -4.37
C LEU A 19 -3.00 1.03 -5.24
N ILE A 20 -4.25 0.74 -4.87
CA ILE A 20 -5.09 -0.14 -5.69
C ILE A 20 -5.31 0.49 -7.07
N SER A 21 -5.57 1.80 -7.13
CA SER A 21 -5.72 2.50 -8.40
C SER A 21 -4.45 2.38 -9.26
N LEU A 22 -3.29 2.53 -8.65
CA LEU A 22 -2.03 2.42 -9.38
C LEU A 22 -1.80 0.99 -9.90
N VAL A 23 -2.13 -0.02 -9.10
CA VAL A 23 -1.99 -1.41 -9.55
C VAL A 23 -2.91 -1.67 -10.73
N MET A 24 -4.16 -1.23 -10.63
CA MET A 24 -5.11 -1.40 -11.73
C MET A 24 -4.61 -0.77 -13.02
N GLU A 25 -4.11 0.46 -12.92
CA GLU A 25 -3.63 1.22 -14.07
C GLU A 25 -2.36 0.62 -14.67
N ARG A 26 -1.38 0.32 -13.80
CA ARG A 26 -0.07 -0.12 -14.25
C ARG A 26 -0.05 -1.56 -14.75
N HIS A 27 -0.92 -2.39 -14.20
CA HIS A 27 -0.99 -3.82 -14.56
C HIS A 27 -2.21 -4.16 -15.40
N ASN A 28 -3.01 -3.15 -15.73
CA ASN A 28 -4.19 -3.33 -16.57
C ASN A 28 -5.10 -4.44 -16.05
N MET A 29 -5.45 -4.37 -14.79
CA MET A 29 -6.31 -5.37 -14.16
C MET A 29 -7.49 -4.72 -13.45
N ASP A 30 -8.51 -5.54 -13.15
CA ASP A 30 -9.70 -5.03 -12.48
C ASP A 30 -9.44 -4.80 -10.99
N MET A 31 -10.42 -4.16 -10.35
CA MET A 31 -10.30 -3.80 -8.94
C MET A 31 -10.15 -5.02 -8.04
N LYS A 32 -10.91 -6.09 -8.31
CA LYS A 32 -10.86 -7.28 -7.47
C LYS A 32 -9.48 -7.91 -7.49
N SER A 33 -8.88 -8.03 -8.67
CA SER A 33 -7.54 -8.59 -8.81
C SER A 33 -6.50 -7.72 -8.14
N ALA A 34 -6.59 -6.40 -8.32
CA ALA A 34 -5.67 -5.46 -7.70
C ALA A 34 -5.79 -5.50 -6.17
N PHE A 35 -7.02 -5.58 -5.68
CA PHE A 35 -7.31 -5.67 -4.26
C PHE A 35 -6.67 -6.92 -3.66
N ASP A 36 -6.87 -8.07 -4.31
CA ASP A 36 -6.31 -9.34 -3.83
C ASP A 36 -4.79 -9.30 -3.76
N ILE A 37 -4.15 -8.75 -4.79
CA ILE A 37 -2.70 -8.61 -4.82
C ILE A 37 -2.23 -7.73 -3.67
N PHE A 38 -2.87 -6.59 -3.50
CA PHE A 38 -2.45 -5.64 -2.47
C PHE A 38 -2.67 -6.18 -1.06
N TYR A 39 -3.84 -6.74 -0.79
CA TYR A 39 -4.16 -7.21 0.56
C TYR A 39 -3.31 -8.41 0.99
N ASN A 40 -2.75 -9.15 0.05
CA ASN A 40 -1.88 -10.28 0.38
C ASN A 40 -0.41 -9.90 0.37
N SER A 41 -0.08 -8.63 0.20
CA SER A 41 1.30 -8.19 0.11
C SER A 41 1.90 -7.88 1.48
N ASP A 42 3.22 -7.99 1.56
CA ASP A 42 3.96 -7.55 2.74
C ASP A 42 3.91 -6.03 2.85
N THR A 43 3.81 -5.34 1.73
CA THR A 43 3.67 -3.88 1.70
C THR A 43 2.42 -3.45 2.46
N TYR A 44 1.30 -4.14 2.25
CA TYR A 44 0.07 -3.84 2.99
C TYR A 44 0.25 -4.08 4.48
N ALA A 45 0.88 -5.19 4.86
CA ALA A 45 1.14 -5.50 6.27
C ALA A 45 1.98 -4.39 6.90
N ALA A 46 3.01 -3.92 6.20
CA ALA A 46 3.87 -2.84 6.70
C ALA A 46 3.10 -1.52 6.80
N LEU A 47 2.23 -1.23 5.82
CA LEU A 47 1.43 -0.01 5.82
C LEU A 47 0.56 0.06 7.08
N ASN A 48 0.08 -1.07 7.57
CA ASN A 48 -0.78 -1.13 8.74
C ASN A 48 -0.02 -1.06 10.06
N ARG A 49 1.29 -0.93 10.03
CA ARG A 49 2.10 -0.71 11.23
C ARG A 49 2.55 0.74 11.26
N PRO A 50 2.08 1.52 12.24
CA PRO A 50 2.45 2.95 12.32
C PRO A 50 3.96 3.17 12.33
N GLU A 51 4.71 2.28 12.96
CA GLU A 51 6.16 2.41 13.08
C GLU A 51 6.89 2.27 11.75
N SER A 52 6.23 1.70 10.72
CA SER A 52 6.85 1.60 9.39
C SER A 52 6.97 2.97 8.72
N GLY A 53 6.09 3.90 9.10
CA GLY A 53 6.05 5.23 8.51
C GLY A 53 5.49 5.29 7.10
N LEU A 54 5.03 4.17 6.55
CA LEU A 54 4.53 4.17 5.17
C LEU A 54 3.25 4.97 5.00
N TYR A 55 2.45 5.06 6.05
CA TYR A 55 1.15 5.74 5.95
C TYR A 55 1.26 7.22 5.62
N PHE A 56 2.41 7.87 5.90
CA PHE A 56 2.58 9.29 5.61
C PHE A 56 3.53 9.57 4.44
N GLN A 57 3.98 8.55 3.76
CA GLN A 57 4.81 8.71 2.57
C GLN A 57 3.94 8.98 1.35
N SER A 58 4.56 9.33 0.23
CA SER A 58 3.79 9.54 -0.98
C SER A 58 3.32 8.20 -1.54
N PRO A 59 2.15 8.18 -2.20
CA PRO A 59 1.67 6.94 -2.83
C PRO A 59 2.66 6.36 -3.83
N LYS A 60 3.36 7.20 -4.59
CA LYS A 60 4.33 6.72 -5.57
C LYS A 60 5.50 6.01 -4.91
N TYR A 61 5.94 6.51 -3.76
CA TYR A 61 7.02 5.87 -3.02
C TYR A 61 6.59 4.49 -2.53
N VAL A 62 5.41 4.42 -1.90
CA VAL A 62 4.91 3.15 -1.39
C VAL A 62 4.63 2.19 -2.53
N TYR A 63 4.13 2.71 -3.66
CA TYR A 63 3.90 1.88 -4.84
C TYR A 63 5.21 1.27 -5.35
N SER A 64 6.31 2.02 -5.30
CA SER A 64 7.60 1.48 -5.74
C SER A 64 8.03 0.29 -4.88
N ILE A 65 7.72 0.34 -3.58
CA ILE A 65 8.00 -0.78 -2.68
C ILE A 65 7.14 -1.98 -3.07
N LEU A 66 5.86 -1.75 -3.33
CA LEU A 66 4.95 -2.80 -3.74
C LEU A 66 5.39 -3.43 -5.06
N GLU A 67 5.74 -2.62 -6.05
CA GLU A 67 6.21 -3.13 -7.34
C GLU A 67 7.44 -4.00 -7.17
N ASN A 68 8.37 -3.57 -6.33
CA ASN A 68 9.57 -4.36 -6.07
C ASN A 68 9.20 -5.70 -5.43
N GLU A 69 8.25 -5.70 -4.52
CA GLU A 69 7.76 -6.93 -3.90
C GLU A 69 7.14 -7.87 -4.94
N LEU A 70 6.33 -7.31 -5.84
CA LEU A 70 5.66 -8.12 -6.86
C LEU A 70 6.66 -8.74 -7.83
N LYS A 71 7.76 -8.06 -8.11
CA LYS A 71 8.78 -8.56 -9.02
C LYS A 71 9.69 -9.60 -8.37
N THR A 72 10.02 -9.41 -7.09
CA THR A 72 11.03 -10.23 -6.42
C THR A 72 10.45 -11.22 -5.43
N GLY A 73 9.18 -11.06 -5.07
CA GLY A 73 8.53 -11.87 -4.04
C GLY A 73 8.84 -11.39 -2.64
N LYS A 74 9.56 -10.28 -2.48
CA LYS A 74 9.92 -9.72 -1.19
C LYS A 74 9.81 -8.20 -1.21
N MET A 75 9.47 -7.64 -0.08
CA MET A 75 9.36 -6.21 0.07
C MET A 75 10.72 -5.51 0.08
N GLY A 76 11.71 -6.13 0.56
CA GLY A 76 12.99 -5.49 0.76
C GLY A 76 13.94 -5.49 -0.43
#